data_c2dbd049474bec0ca3f45969db832eb1
#
_entry.id   c2dbd049474bec0ca3f45969db832eb1
#
_cell.length_a   1.000
_cell.length_b   1.000
_cell.length_c   1.000
_cell.angle_alpha   90.00
_cell.angle_beta   90.00
_cell.angle_gamma   90.00
#
_symmetry.space_group_name_H-M   'P 1'
#
loop_
_entity.id
_entity.type
_entity.pdbx_description
1 polymer ?
#
loop_
_entity_poly.entity_id
_entity_poly.type
_entity_poly.pdbx_seq_one_letter_code
_entity_poly.pdbx_strand_id
1 'polypeptide(L)'
;MAHSHQPSVNLKTAAALLSCSSVVVFFIFWLATGEAAETVLHNVKSLHCQIVASAVFPEIILAEEDPSVAHDVPVVLGGISDVTVEKAIDDSGQFVIRLLTDRGPSRKIETARGKQRVFLNPSFVPTVLIFEISGCSLDGSRGESKKLKVKLRSQFSLRTPSGKVITGWSNGLEGDDSIANPSGEVLLTADPNGIDPEGCVLCRNGTFWLCEEYRPSILCCEPDGTVTKRSIPESVKLPASDIQLVENLPAHYANRRPNRGFESLAISPDESTIWALMQSPFDNKAAERSGNVRLLCFDVEEEKPMGEYIYRLGDPAAADFVTGGVVPDDGKLCAMVSIGPKKLLVLEQSDNGDAKIYRCEIDEATNVLGDKKDI
;
A
#
# COMPACT_ATOMS: atom_id res chain seq x y z
N MET A 1 -12.80 27.89 -29.46
CA MET A 1 -11.88 27.75 -28.32
C MET A 1 -12.06 26.35 -27.81
N ALA A 2 -11.14 25.49 -28.16
CA ALA A 2 -11.18 24.08 -27.77
C ALA A 2 -10.47 23.93 -26.43
N HIS A 3 -11.21 23.54 -25.38
CA HIS A 3 -10.61 23.12 -24.11
C HIS A 3 -10.10 21.69 -24.29
N SER A 4 -8.78 21.55 -24.31
CA SER A 4 -8.11 20.26 -24.20
C SER A 4 -8.28 19.75 -22.78
N HIS A 5 -9.11 18.72 -22.58
CA HIS A 5 -9.07 17.90 -21.39
C HIS A 5 -7.81 17.05 -21.45
N GLN A 6 -6.85 17.35 -20.59
CA GLN A 6 -5.80 16.39 -20.28
C GLN A 6 -6.40 15.29 -19.38
N PRO A 7 -6.13 14.01 -19.67
CA PRO A 7 -6.55 12.95 -18.78
C PRO A 7 -5.78 13.05 -17.45
N SER A 8 -6.51 13.09 -16.35
CA SER A 8 -5.93 12.97 -15.01
C SER A 8 -5.38 11.56 -14.83
N VAL A 9 -4.07 11.44 -14.83
CA VAL A 9 -3.37 10.18 -14.53
C VAL A 9 -3.45 9.97 -13.01
N ASN A 10 -4.14 8.91 -12.59
CA ASN A 10 -4.14 8.46 -11.19
C ASN A 10 -2.76 7.89 -10.85
N LEU A 11 -1.99 8.66 -10.09
CA LEU A 11 -0.64 8.32 -9.67
C LEU A 11 -0.70 7.66 -8.28
N LYS A 12 -0.47 6.37 -8.20
CA LYS A 12 -0.11 5.71 -6.95
C LYS A 12 1.42 5.66 -6.84
N THR A 13 1.94 6.26 -5.79
CA THR A 13 3.37 6.24 -5.48
C THR A 13 3.59 5.22 -4.36
N ALA A 14 4.37 4.19 -4.60
CA ALA A 14 4.88 3.33 -3.54
C ALA A 14 6.31 3.76 -3.21
N ALA A 15 6.63 3.94 -1.94
CA ALA A 15 7.97 4.25 -1.46
C ALA A 15 8.47 3.11 -0.59
N ALA A 16 9.66 2.60 -0.87
CA ALA A 16 10.36 1.67 0.02
C ALA A 16 11.69 2.25 0.44
N LEU A 17 12.05 2.00 1.68
CA LEU A 17 13.28 2.46 2.28
C LEU A 17 14.16 1.28 2.66
N LEU A 18 15.41 1.32 2.21
CA LEU A 18 16.48 0.43 2.66
C LEU A 18 17.29 1.12 3.74
N SER A 19 17.33 0.53 4.92
CA SER A 19 18.31 0.89 5.95
C SER A 19 19.47 -0.12 5.93
N CYS A 20 20.60 0.30 5.44
CA CYS A 20 21.89 -0.30 5.81
C CYS A 20 22.60 0.72 6.70
N SER A 21 23.40 0.28 7.66
CA SER A 21 23.91 1.02 8.83
C SER A 21 24.51 2.44 8.59
N SER A 22 24.50 2.95 7.38
CA SER A 22 24.97 4.30 7.04
C SER A 22 24.31 4.93 5.82
N VAL A 23 23.37 4.26 5.13
CA VAL A 23 22.75 4.77 3.89
C VAL A 23 21.28 4.45 3.90
N VAL A 24 20.43 5.48 3.77
CA VAL A 24 19.02 5.35 3.55
C VAL A 24 18.76 5.50 2.06
N VAL A 25 18.25 4.46 1.42
CA VAL A 25 17.92 4.48 -0.02
C VAL A 25 16.41 4.56 -0.16
N PHE A 26 15.94 5.62 -0.79
CA PHE A 26 14.54 5.81 -1.10
C PHE A 26 14.25 5.23 -2.50
N PHE A 27 13.28 4.34 -2.59
CA PHE A 27 12.68 3.98 -3.86
C PHE A 27 11.34 4.69 -3.97
N ILE A 28 11.27 5.67 -4.85
CA ILE A 28 10.00 6.26 -5.23
C ILE A 28 9.64 5.62 -6.56
N PHE A 29 8.60 4.78 -6.56
CA PHE A 29 8.08 4.19 -7.78
C PHE A 29 7.02 5.09 -8.36
N TRP A 30 7.25 5.50 -9.57
CA TRP A 30 6.28 6.20 -10.37
C TRP A 30 5.99 5.34 -11.61
N LEU A 31 4.77 4.88 -11.70
CA LEU A 31 4.26 4.29 -12.94
C LEU A 31 3.76 5.43 -13.83
N ALA A 32 4.67 6.04 -14.58
CA ALA A 32 4.33 6.94 -15.65
C ALA A 32 4.73 6.31 -16.98
N THR A 33 3.78 6.18 -17.86
CA THR A 33 4.05 5.87 -19.27
C THR A 33 4.50 7.15 -19.98
N GLY A 34 5.67 7.14 -20.62
CA GLY A 34 6.14 8.22 -21.49
C GLY A 34 6.94 9.34 -20.79
N GLU A 35 7.09 10.47 -21.46
CA GLU A 35 7.95 11.62 -21.13
C GLU A 35 7.71 12.26 -19.73
N ALA A 36 6.63 11.94 -19.03
CA ALA A 36 6.33 12.46 -17.70
C ALA A 36 7.30 11.97 -16.60
N ALA A 37 8.03 10.88 -16.81
CA ALA A 37 8.96 10.32 -15.82
C ALA A 37 10.18 11.22 -15.55
N GLU A 38 10.62 12.01 -16.50
CA GLU A 38 11.79 12.89 -16.34
C GLU A 38 11.49 14.18 -15.55
N THR A 39 10.25 14.65 -15.56
CA THR A 39 9.90 15.97 -14.98
C THR A 39 9.77 15.93 -13.46
N VAL A 40 9.51 14.78 -12.85
CA VAL A 40 9.27 14.63 -11.41
C VAL A 40 10.56 14.67 -10.59
N LEU A 41 11.67 14.29 -11.19
CA LEU A 41 12.96 14.18 -10.51
C LEU A 41 13.60 15.54 -10.13
N HIS A 42 13.04 16.66 -10.55
CA HIS A 42 13.66 17.97 -10.37
C HIS A 42 13.21 18.79 -9.15
N ASN A 43 12.22 18.33 -8.35
CA ASN A 43 11.62 19.16 -7.30
C ASN A 43 11.85 18.72 -5.86
N VAL A 44 12.89 17.95 -5.53
CA VAL A 44 13.26 17.66 -4.14
C VAL A 44 14.01 18.86 -3.55
N LYS A 45 13.28 19.77 -2.88
CA LYS A 45 13.83 21.10 -2.48
C LYS A 45 14.32 21.24 -1.05
N SER A 46 14.24 20.25 -0.14
CA SER A 46 14.55 20.56 1.27
C SER A 46 15.26 19.51 2.12
N LEU A 47 15.50 18.32 1.62
CA LEU A 47 16.36 17.34 2.28
C LEU A 47 17.62 17.13 1.43
N HIS A 48 18.75 16.84 2.08
CA HIS A 48 19.98 16.42 1.38
C HIS A 48 19.77 15.01 0.76
N CYS A 49 18.72 14.83 -0.01
CA CYS A 49 18.40 13.63 -0.75
C CYS A 49 18.91 13.75 -2.17
N GLN A 50 19.61 12.74 -2.63
CA GLN A 50 20.09 12.63 -4.00
C GLN A 50 19.52 11.36 -4.63
N ILE A 51 18.94 11.48 -5.82
CA ILE A 51 18.58 10.31 -6.63
C ILE A 51 19.86 9.78 -7.25
N VAL A 52 20.30 8.62 -6.80
CA VAL A 52 21.54 7.99 -7.26
C VAL A 52 21.33 7.09 -8.48
N ALA A 53 20.10 6.58 -8.65
CA ALA A 53 19.74 5.75 -9.79
C ALA A 53 18.24 5.71 -10.01
N SER A 54 17.81 5.40 -11.23
CA SER A 54 16.42 5.21 -11.58
C SER A 54 16.23 4.02 -12.51
N ALA A 55 15.06 3.40 -12.47
CA ALA A 55 14.68 2.34 -13.40
C ALA A 55 13.23 2.53 -13.84
N VAL A 56 12.96 2.11 -15.08
CA VAL A 56 11.60 1.94 -15.59
C VAL A 56 11.35 0.44 -15.70
N PHE A 57 10.28 -0.02 -15.08
CA PHE A 57 9.88 -1.41 -15.17
C PHE A 57 9.24 -1.68 -16.54
N PRO A 58 9.45 -2.88 -17.12
CA PRO A 58 8.81 -3.25 -18.36
C PRO A 58 7.29 -3.28 -18.17
N GLU A 59 6.56 -2.84 -19.19
CA GLU A 59 5.11 -3.01 -19.22
C GLU A 59 4.77 -4.50 -19.22
N ILE A 60 3.86 -4.90 -18.34
CA ILE A 60 3.29 -6.25 -18.30
C ILE A 60 1.84 -6.13 -18.75
N ILE A 61 1.55 -6.62 -19.94
CA ILE A 61 0.21 -6.61 -20.51
C ILE A 61 -0.63 -7.72 -19.87
N LEU A 62 -1.74 -7.33 -19.25
CA LEU A 62 -2.70 -8.23 -18.62
C LEU A 62 -3.81 -8.65 -19.57
N ALA A 63 -4.20 -7.75 -20.48
CA ALA A 63 -5.15 -8.00 -21.56
C ALA A 63 -4.83 -7.07 -22.73
N GLU A 64 -4.97 -7.57 -23.96
CA GLU A 64 -4.65 -6.81 -25.17
C GLU A 64 -5.61 -5.63 -25.41
N GLU A 65 -6.84 -5.71 -24.91
CA GLU A 65 -7.86 -4.67 -25.05
C GLU A 65 -8.47 -4.33 -23.69
N ASP A 66 -8.71 -3.04 -23.46
CA ASP A 66 -9.56 -2.58 -22.35
C ASP A 66 -11.00 -2.45 -22.88
N PRO A 67 -11.90 -3.38 -22.52
CA PRO A 67 -13.28 -3.35 -23.02
C PRO A 67 -14.10 -2.14 -22.53
N SER A 68 -13.52 -1.30 -21.70
CA SER A 68 -14.15 -0.11 -21.14
C SER A 68 -13.83 1.18 -21.90
N VAL A 69 -12.88 1.15 -22.83
CA VAL A 69 -12.47 2.27 -23.67
C VAL A 69 -12.81 1.97 -25.13
N ALA A 70 -13.21 2.98 -25.86
CA ALA A 70 -13.64 2.85 -27.27
C ALA A 70 -12.47 2.63 -28.26
N HIS A 71 -11.27 2.36 -27.78
CA HIS A 71 -10.06 2.16 -28.56
C HIS A 71 -9.25 0.99 -27.99
N ASP A 72 -8.50 0.32 -28.83
CA ASP A 72 -7.61 -0.81 -28.52
C ASP A 72 -6.45 -0.40 -27.59
N VAL A 73 -6.77 -0.12 -26.33
CA VAL A 73 -5.79 0.21 -25.30
C VAL A 73 -5.59 -1.03 -24.42
N PRO A 74 -4.35 -1.54 -24.32
CA PRO A 74 -4.09 -2.70 -23.49
C PRO A 74 -4.29 -2.39 -22.00
N VAL A 75 -4.78 -3.37 -21.26
CA VAL A 75 -4.78 -3.34 -19.79
C VAL A 75 -3.39 -3.75 -19.32
N VAL A 76 -2.64 -2.80 -18.82
CA VAL A 76 -1.30 -3.05 -18.28
C VAL A 76 -1.34 -3.27 -16.78
N LEU A 77 -0.37 -4.04 -16.26
CA LEU A 77 -0.17 -4.20 -14.84
C LEU A 77 0.13 -2.84 -14.21
N GLY A 78 -0.69 -2.47 -13.26
CA GLY A 78 -0.57 -1.28 -12.44
C GLY A 78 -0.95 -1.61 -11.00
N GLY A 79 -1.15 -0.58 -10.16
CA GLY A 79 -1.57 -0.79 -8.78
C GLY A 79 -0.50 -1.52 -7.96
N ILE A 80 0.78 -1.15 -8.14
CA ILE A 80 1.81 -1.58 -7.20
C ILE A 80 1.58 -0.79 -5.91
N SER A 81 1.23 -1.52 -4.86
CA SER A 81 0.90 -0.96 -3.57
C SER A 81 2.10 -0.86 -2.65
N ASP A 82 3.00 -1.84 -2.72
CA ASP A 82 4.19 -1.82 -1.87
C ASP A 82 5.40 -2.47 -2.54
N VAL A 83 6.57 -2.13 -1.99
CA VAL A 83 7.84 -2.71 -2.37
C VAL A 83 8.65 -3.03 -1.13
N THR A 84 9.15 -4.25 -1.04
CA THR A 84 10.07 -4.66 0.03
C THR A 84 11.35 -5.24 -0.55
N VAL A 85 12.43 -5.10 0.21
CA VAL A 85 13.73 -5.61 -0.21
C VAL A 85 13.89 -7.03 0.28
N GLU A 86 14.06 -7.97 -0.66
CA GLU A 86 14.34 -9.36 -0.35
C GLU A 86 15.83 -9.61 -0.11
N LYS A 87 16.67 -9.00 -0.93
CA LYS A 87 18.11 -9.05 -0.80
C LYS A 87 18.68 -7.66 -0.93
N ALA A 88 19.41 -7.21 0.09
CA ALA A 88 20.11 -5.94 0.06
C ALA A 88 21.15 -5.88 -1.06
N ILE A 89 21.53 -4.65 -1.42
CA ILE A 89 22.55 -4.41 -2.44
C ILE A 89 23.87 -5.08 -2.05
N ASP A 90 24.47 -5.81 -2.98
CA ASP A 90 25.76 -6.44 -2.81
C ASP A 90 26.89 -5.63 -3.48
N ASP A 91 28.14 -6.11 -3.33
CA ASP A 91 29.33 -5.45 -3.88
C ASP A 91 29.31 -5.33 -5.41
N SER A 92 28.49 -6.13 -6.09
CA SER A 92 28.30 -6.03 -7.55
C SER A 92 27.24 -4.99 -7.96
N GLY A 93 26.59 -4.35 -7.00
CA GLY A 93 25.51 -3.41 -7.22
C GLY A 93 24.20 -4.10 -7.62
N GLN A 94 24.02 -5.36 -7.20
CA GLN A 94 22.78 -6.12 -7.41
C GLN A 94 21.95 -6.16 -6.12
N PHE A 95 20.64 -6.10 -6.28
CA PHE A 95 19.68 -6.30 -5.18
C PHE A 95 18.38 -6.92 -5.71
N VAL A 96 17.59 -7.45 -4.81
CA VAL A 96 16.30 -8.10 -5.13
C VAL A 96 15.19 -7.42 -4.36
N ILE A 97 14.11 -7.11 -5.06
CA ILE A 97 12.90 -6.54 -4.48
C ILE A 97 11.69 -7.41 -4.77
N ARG A 98 10.71 -7.33 -3.88
CA ARG A 98 9.35 -7.81 -4.10
C ARG A 98 8.44 -6.61 -4.30
N LEU A 99 7.60 -6.68 -5.30
CA LEU A 99 6.49 -5.75 -5.53
C LEU A 99 5.19 -6.47 -5.23
N LEU A 100 4.31 -5.83 -4.49
CA LEU A 100 2.97 -6.32 -4.21
C LEU A 100 1.98 -5.52 -5.07
N THR A 101 1.06 -6.21 -5.76
CA THR A 101 -0.03 -5.55 -6.48
C THR A 101 -1.26 -5.41 -5.59
N ASP A 102 -2.08 -4.39 -5.84
CA ASP A 102 -3.40 -4.24 -5.23
C ASP A 102 -4.43 -5.25 -5.79
N ARG A 103 -5.70 -4.96 -5.59
CA ARG A 103 -6.86 -5.73 -6.12
C ARG A 103 -6.89 -5.88 -7.65
N GLY A 104 -6.07 -5.11 -8.36
CA GLY A 104 -6.03 -5.07 -9.81
C GLY A 104 -6.86 -3.94 -10.44
N PRO A 105 -6.81 -3.82 -11.78
CA PRO A 105 -7.39 -2.71 -12.52
C PRO A 105 -8.91 -2.68 -12.36
N SER A 106 -9.40 -1.62 -11.73
CA SER A 106 -10.83 -1.44 -11.46
C SER A 106 -11.22 0.04 -11.49
N ARG A 107 -12.49 0.31 -11.71
CA ARG A 107 -13.07 1.64 -11.63
C ARG A 107 -14.48 1.63 -11.06
N LYS A 108 -14.92 2.74 -10.53
CA LYS A 108 -16.33 2.91 -10.11
C LYS A 108 -17.13 3.47 -11.27
N ILE A 109 -18.30 2.90 -11.50
CA ILE A 109 -19.29 3.39 -12.47
C ILE A 109 -20.63 3.58 -11.78
N GLU A 110 -21.43 4.49 -12.29
CA GLU A 110 -22.85 4.63 -11.91
C GLU A 110 -23.70 3.85 -12.89
N THR A 111 -24.58 3.01 -12.39
CA THR A 111 -25.49 2.20 -13.20
C THR A 111 -26.94 2.39 -12.71
N ALA A 112 -27.91 1.85 -13.44
CA ALA A 112 -29.28 1.80 -12.98
C ALA A 112 -29.48 1.01 -11.66
N ARG A 113 -28.49 0.19 -11.28
CA ARG A 113 -28.43 -0.57 -10.03
C ARG A 113 -27.67 0.17 -8.91
N GLY A 114 -27.25 1.43 -9.15
CA GLY A 114 -26.40 2.22 -8.27
C GLY A 114 -24.90 2.11 -8.60
N LYS A 115 -24.08 2.54 -7.66
CA LYS A 115 -22.62 2.51 -7.80
C LYS A 115 -22.10 1.09 -7.79
N GLN A 116 -21.24 0.78 -8.76
CA GLN A 116 -20.61 -0.52 -8.91
C GLN A 116 -19.11 -0.32 -9.12
N ARG A 117 -18.29 -1.29 -8.67
CA ARG A 117 -16.89 -1.40 -9.04
C ARG A 117 -16.76 -2.43 -10.15
N VAL A 118 -16.35 -1.99 -11.32
CA VAL A 118 -16.05 -2.89 -12.44
C VAL A 118 -14.57 -3.24 -12.44
N PHE A 119 -14.28 -4.51 -12.63
CA PHE A 119 -12.91 -5.03 -12.77
C PHE A 119 -12.61 -5.19 -14.25
N LEU A 120 -11.59 -4.47 -14.74
CA LEU A 120 -11.22 -4.47 -16.15
C LEU A 120 -10.63 -5.81 -16.60
N ASN A 121 -9.98 -6.50 -15.67
CA ASN A 121 -9.57 -7.88 -15.84
C ASN A 121 -10.07 -8.72 -14.65
N PRO A 122 -11.26 -9.35 -14.75
CA PRO A 122 -11.81 -10.17 -13.66
C PRO A 122 -10.99 -11.40 -13.29
N SER A 123 -10.07 -11.84 -14.16
CA SER A 123 -9.15 -12.94 -13.86
C SER A 123 -7.87 -12.50 -13.16
N PHE A 124 -7.66 -11.20 -12.99
CA PHE A 124 -6.53 -10.68 -12.24
C PHE A 124 -6.64 -11.04 -10.75
N VAL A 125 -5.52 -11.41 -10.17
CA VAL A 125 -5.40 -11.74 -8.75
C VAL A 125 -4.21 -11.02 -8.15
N PRO A 126 -4.28 -10.59 -6.88
CA PRO A 126 -3.15 -10.00 -6.18
C PRO A 126 -1.91 -10.90 -6.27
N THR A 127 -0.82 -10.30 -6.73
CA THR A 127 0.40 -11.00 -7.12
C THR A 127 1.62 -10.36 -6.50
N VAL A 128 2.56 -11.17 -6.06
CA VAL A 128 3.90 -10.77 -5.68
C VAL A 128 4.83 -11.00 -6.86
N LEU A 129 5.55 -9.95 -7.25
CA LEU A 129 6.53 -9.96 -8.34
C LEU A 129 7.92 -9.79 -7.74
N ILE A 130 8.86 -10.65 -8.10
CA ILE A 130 10.23 -10.60 -7.61
C ILE A 130 11.14 -10.14 -8.74
N PHE A 131 11.79 -9.00 -8.54
CA PHE A 131 12.71 -8.42 -9.50
C PHE A 131 14.14 -8.41 -8.99
N GLU A 132 15.04 -8.77 -9.88
CA GLU A 132 16.48 -8.52 -9.71
C GLU A 132 16.81 -7.19 -10.39
N ILE A 133 17.51 -6.34 -9.64
CA ILE A 133 17.94 -5.04 -10.10
C ILE A 133 19.47 -5.01 -10.05
N SER A 134 20.10 -4.47 -11.10
CA SER A 134 21.55 -4.39 -11.20
C SER A 134 22.00 -3.06 -11.81
N GLY A 135 23.28 -2.74 -11.59
CA GLY A 135 23.89 -1.50 -12.05
C GLY A 135 23.82 -0.34 -11.06
N CYS A 136 23.38 -0.59 -9.84
CA CYS A 136 23.45 0.39 -8.76
C CYS A 136 24.90 0.52 -8.27
N SER A 137 25.34 1.75 -8.00
CA SER A 137 26.63 2.04 -7.38
C SER A 137 26.39 3.03 -6.25
N LEU A 138 26.83 2.67 -5.05
CA LEU A 138 26.71 3.50 -3.85
C LEU A 138 28.00 4.30 -3.56
N ASP A 139 28.93 4.38 -4.51
CA ASP A 139 30.23 5.04 -4.35
C ASP A 139 30.18 6.56 -4.23
N GLY A 140 28.98 7.13 -4.22
CA GLY A 140 28.77 8.57 -4.02
C GLY A 140 29.30 9.44 -5.16
N SER A 141 29.71 8.85 -6.28
CA SER A 141 30.13 9.60 -7.44
C SER A 141 28.99 10.47 -7.94
N ARG A 142 29.14 11.79 -7.82
CA ARG A 142 28.23 12.79 -8.38
C ARG A 142 28.30 12.71 -9.91
N GLY A 143 27.49 11.88 -10.51
CA GLY A 143 27.38 11.69 -11.94
C GLY A 143 25.91 11.54 -12.36
N GLU A 144 25.70 11.49 -13.66
CA GLU A 144 24.37 11.25 -14.24
C GLU A 144 23.71 10.01 -13.61
N SER A 145 22.41 10.12 -13.29
CA SER A 145 21.60 9.00 -12.79
C SER A 145 21.80 7.77 -13.68
N LYS A 146 22.39 6.71 -13.12
CA LYS A 146 22.64 5.48 -13.88
C LYS A 146 21.30 4.78 -14.13
N LYS A 147 21.06 4.35 -15.36
CA LYS A 147 19.91 3.50 -15.68
C LYS A 147 20.14 2.11 -15.10
N LEU A 148 19.30 1.71 -14.17
CA LEU A 148 19.30 0.37 -13.60
C LEU A 148 18.77 -0.64 -14.62
N LYS A 149 19.27 -1.86 -14.55
CA LYS A 149 18.67 -2.98 -15.29
C LYS A 149 17.72 -3.73 -14.38
N VAL A 150 16.51 -3.95 -14.86
CA VAL A 150 15.42 -4.59 -14.13
C VAL A 150 15.07 -5.90 -14.82
N LYS A 151 15.03 -7.00 -14.07
CA LYS A 151 14.70 -8.33 -14.58
C LYS A 151 13.70 -9.00 -13.65
N LEU A 152 12.53 -9.38 -14.18
CA LEU A 152 11.60 -10.22 -13.47
C LEU A 152 12.22 -11.62 -13.26
N ARG A 153 12.35 -12.06 -12.01
CA ARG A 153 12.87 -13.39 -11.64
C ARG A 153 11.75 -14.40 -11.54
N SER A 154 10.70 -14.05 -10.80
CA SER A 154 9.55 -14.90 -10.55
C SER A 154 8.35 -14.08 -10.11
N GLN A 155 7.19 -14.70 -10.14
CA GLN A 155 5.96 -14.16 -9.59
C GLN A 155 5.11 -15.29 -9.02
N PHE A 156 4.26 -14.95 -8.05
CA PHE A 156 3.28 -15.88 -7.51
C PHE A 156 2.05 -15.12 -7.02
N SER A 157 0.89 -15.76 -7.11
CA SER A 157 -0.36 -15.22 -6.60
C SER A 157 -0.60 -15.68 -5.16
N LEU A 158 -1.30 -14.84 -4.39
CA LEU A 158 -1.75 -15.21 -3.06
C LEU A 158 -2.81 -16.32 -3.13
N ARG A 159 -2.75 -17.26 -2.17
CA ARG A 159 -3.65 -18.43 -2.14
C ARG A 159 -4.01 -18.82 -0.72
N THR A 160 -5.11 -19.51 -0.58
CA THR A 160 -5.51 -20.15 0.68
C THR A 160 -4.69 -21.45 0.92
N PRO A 161 -4.71 -22.03 2.13
CA PRO A 161 -4.05 -23.29 2.41
C PRO A 161 -4.51 -24.45 1.51
N SER A 162 -5.76 -24.47 1.05
CA SER A 162 -6.25 -25.45 0.07
C SER A 162 -5.79 -25.20 -1.36
N GLY A 163 -5.02 -24.12 -1.61
CA GLY A 163 -4.52 -23.74 -2.92
C GLY A 163 -5.49 -22.91 -3.77
N LYS A 164 -6.65 -22.50 -3.22
CA LYS A 164 -7.55 -21.60 -3.93
C LYS A 164 -6.91 -20.24 -4.03
N VAL A 165 -6.87 -19.67 -5.22
CA VAL A 165 -6.34 -18.33 -5.47
C VAL A 165 -7.26 -17.27 -4.81
N ILE A 166 -6.66 -16.28 -4.18
CA ILE A 166 -7.34 -15.16 -3.54
C ILE A 166 -7.50 -14.05 -4.57
N THR A 167 -8.71 -13.55 -4.73
CA THR A 167 -9.01 -12.48 -5.71
C THR A 167 -8.86 -11.09 -5.09
N GLY A 168 -8.79 -10.06 -5.95
CA GLY A 168 -8.92 -8.66 -5.52
C GLY A 168 -10.39 -8.22 -5.32
N TRP A 169 -11.34 -9.13 -5.23
CA TRP A 169 -12.75 -8.81 -5.09
C TRP A 169 -13.11 -8.58 -3.62
N SER A 170 -14.15 -7.78 -3.38
CA SER A 170 -14.65 -7.54 -2.02
C SER A 170 -15.27 -8.80 -1.41
N ASN A 171 -15.37 -8.80 -0.08
CA ASN A 171 -15.87 -9.96 0.68
C ASN A 171 -17.40 -10.11 0.63
N GLY A 172 -18.12 -9.13 0.06
CA GLY A 172 -19.58 -9.15 -0.04
C GLY A 172 -20.30 -8.85 1.27
N LEU A 173 -19.65 -8.13 2.16
CA LEU A 173 -20.27 -7.66 3.40
C LEU A 173 -21.01 -6.33 3.18
N GLU A 174 -21.83 -5.96 4.14
CA GLU A 174 -22.51 -4.67 4.13
C GLU A 174 -21.49 -3.52 4.01
N GLY A 175 -21.80 -2.56 3.14
CA GLY A 175 -20.94 -1.42 2.81
C GLY A 175 -19.88 -1.69 1.75
N ASP A 176 -19.77 -2.91 1.22
CA ASP A 176 -18.90 -3.17 0.07
C ASP A 176 -19.53 -2.67 -1.23
N ASP A 177 -18.69 -2.27 -2.17
CA ASP A 177 -19.15 -2.00 -3.54
C ASP A 177 -19.70 -3.29 -4.17
N SER A 178 -20.80 -3.22 -4.89
CA SER A 178 -21.21 -4.28 -5.80
C SER A 178 -20.16 -4.40 -6.91
N ILE A 179 -19.69 -5.63 -7.16
CA ILE A 179 -18.63 -5.89 -8.14
C ILE A 179 -19.18 -6.45 -9.44
N ALA A 180 -18.63 -6.01 -10.56
CA ALA A 180 -19.11 -6.41 -11.87
C ALA A 180 -17.97 -6.61 -12.88
N ASN A 181 -18.29 -7.28 -13.98
CA ASN A 181 -17.45 -7.42 -15.15
C ASN A 181 -17.16 -6.04 -15.81
N PRO A 182 -16.27 -5.96 -16.80
CA PRO A 182 -15.87 -4.69 -17.43
C PRO A 182 -17.04 -3.87 -18.01
N SER A 183 -18.08 -4.51 -18.54
CA SER A 183 -19.27 -3.82 -19.05
C SER A 183 -20.22 -3.30 -17.95
N GLY A 184 -20.08 -3.78 -16.72
CA GLY A 184 -21.01 -3.49 -15.61
C GLY A 184 -22.33 -4.23 -15.70
N GLU A 185 -22.52 -5.10 -16.67
CA GLU A 185 -23.80 -5.82 -16.89
C GLU A 185 -23.93 -7.05 -16.03
N VAL A 186 -22.82 -7.78 -15.83
CA VAL A 186 -22.76 -9.02 -15.07
C VAL A 186 -22.14 -8.78 -13.72
N LEU A 187 -22.89 -9.02 -12.64
CA LEU A 187 -22.35 -9.01 -11.29
C LEU A 187 -21.44 -10.21 -11.08
N LEU A 188 -20.28 -9.96 -10.47
CA LEU A 188 -19.36 -10.99 -10.02
C LEU A 188 -19.74 -11.47 -8.61
N THR A 189 -19.42 -12.71 -8.30
CA THR A 189 -19.63 -13.24 -6.95
C THR A 189 -18.50 -12.78 -6.04
N ALA A 190 -18.84 -12.19 -4.90
CA ALA A 190 -17.85 -11.80 -3.89
C ALA A 190 -16.97 -12.96 -3.47
N ASP A 191 -15.72 -12.68 -3.15
CA ASP A 191 -14.78 -13.67 -2.62
C ASP A 191 -14.64 -13.52 -1.09
N PRO A 192 -15.06 -14.51 -0.28
CA PRO A 192 -14.87 -14.46 1.17
C PRO A 192 -13.43 -14.21 1.60
N ASN A 193 -12.47 -14.66 0.80
CA ASN A 193 -11.03 -14.49 1.03
C ASN A 193 -10.44 -13.28 0.31
N GLY A 194 -11.24 -12.59 -0.49
CA GLY A 194 -10.80 -11.47 -1.30
C GLY A 194 -10.12 -10.37 -0.47
N ILE A 195 -9.09 -9.75 -1.03
CA ILE A 195 -8.29 -8.70 -0.38
C ILE A 195 -7.91 -7.59 -1.37
N ASP A 196 -7.67 -6.44 -0.82
CA ASP A 196 -6.99 -5.32 -1.47
C ASP A 196 -5.67 -5.06 -0.73
N PRO A 197 -4.60 -5.79 -1.06
CA PRO A 197 -3.37 -5.71 -0.30
C PRO A 197 -2.63 -4.40 -0.59
N GLU A 198 -2.18 -3.71 0.47
CA GLU A 198 -1.58 -2.37 0.34
C GLU A 198 -0.19 -2.27 0.98
N GLY A 199 0.16 -3.13 1.92
CA GLY A 199 1.49 -3.14 2.54
C GLY A 199 2.04 -4.55 2.70
N CYS A 200 3.37 -4.67 2.59
CA CYS A 200 4.09 -5.94 2.69
C CYS A 200 5.40 -5.78 3.47
N VAL A 201 5.65 -6.68 4.41
CA VAL A 201 6.95 -6.80 5.07
C VAL A 201 7.45 -8.23 5.04
N LEU A 202 8.73 -8.41 4.75
CA LEU A 202 9.37 -9.70 4.61
C LEU A 202 10.24 -9.99 5.84
N CYS A 203 10.08 -11.18 6.43
CA CYS A 203 10.90 -11.69 7.50
C CYS A 203 12.12 -12.47 6.96
N ARG A 204 13.20 -12.56 7.74
CA ARG A 204 14.44 -13.28 7.37
C ARG A 204 14.24 -14.76 7.11
N ASN A 205 13.22 -15.36 7.73
CA ASN A 205 12.85 -16.76 7.51
C ASN A 205 12.10 -16.99 6.19
N GLY A 206 11.78 -15.92 5.45
CA GLY A 206 11.07 -15.95 4.19
C GLY A 206 9.55 -15.82 4.31
N THR A 207 8.97 -15.95 5.49
CA THR A 207 7.56 -15.60 5.70
C THR A 207 7.37 -14.10 5.50
N PHE A 208 6.17 -13.68 5.16
CA PHE A 208 5.89 -12.26 4.99
C PHE A 208 4.49 -11.92 5.51
N TRP A 209 4.32 -10.66 5.84
CA TRP A 209 3.07 -10.16 6.34
C TRP A 209 2.51 -9.12 5.37
N LEU A 210 1.18 -9.12 5.25
CA LEU A 210 0.45 -8.16 4.42
C LEU A 210 -0.55 -7.40 5.26
N CYS A 211 -0.86 -6.18 4.86
CA CYS A 211 -2.09 -5.52 5.27
C CYS A 211 -3.03 -5.30 4.09
N GLU A 212 -4.29 -5.06 4.39
CA GLU A 212 -5.30 -4.91 3.34
C GLU A 212 -6.35 -3.84 3.68
N GLU A 213 -6.99 -3.34 2.66
CA GLU A 213 -7.78 -2.12 2.70
C GLU A 213 -9.28 -2.37 2.89
N TYR A 214 -9.85 -3.46 2.34
CA TYR A 214 -11.29 -3.72 2.43
C TYR A 214 -11.77 -3.92 3.86
N ARG A 215 -11.06 -4.75 4.61
CA ARG A 215 -11.30 -4.97 6.03
C ARG A 215 -9.94 -4.89 6.72
N PRO A 216 -9.63 -3.77 7.39
CA PRO A 216 -8.32 -3.62 8.00
C PRO A 216 -7.91 -4.91 8.68
N SER A 217 -6.95 -5.60 8.09
CA SER A 217 -6.48 -6.88 8.58
C SER A 217 -4.99 -7.06 8.32
N ILE A 218 -4.37 -7.91 9.13
CA ILE A 218 -2.98 -8.30 9.01
C ILE A 218 -2.94 -9.79 8.69
N LEU A 219 -2.28 -10.14 7.58
CA LEU A 219 -2.23 -11.50 7.07
C LEU A 219 -0.82 -12.05 7.18
N CYS A 220 -0.68 -13.28 7.67
CA CYS A 220 0.56 -14.03 7.69
C CYS A 220 0.62 -14.94 6.46
N CYS A 221 1.73 -14.90 5.73
CA CYS A 221 1.92 -15.62 4.49
C CYS A 221 3.20 -16.43 4.51
N GLU A 222 3.12 -17.65 3.97
CA GLU A 222 4.27 -18.48 3.69
C GLU A 222 5.06 -17.93 2.49
N PRO A 223 6.34 -18.32 2.32
CA PRO A 223 7.18 -17.85 1.22
C PRO A 223 6.62 -18.08 -0.17
N ASP A 224 5.72 -19.02 -0.34
CA ASP A 224 5.09 -19.38 -1.63
C ASP A 224 3.78 -18.62 -1.91
N GLY A 225 3.36 -17.73 -1.02
CA GLY A 225 2.13 -16.93 -1.14
C GLY A 225 0.91 -17.58 -0.48
N THR A 226 1.06 -18.68 0.25
CA THR A 226 -0.03 -19.26 1.01
C THR A 226 -0.35 -18.40 2.23
N VAL A 227 -1.55 -17.86 2.29
CA VAL A 227 -2.06 -17.09 3.43
C VAL A 227 -2.58 -18.05 4.48
N THR A 228 -1.88 -18.16 5.59
CA THR A 228 -2.22 -19.13 6.64
C THR A 228 -3.13 -18.53 7.72
N LYS A 229 -2.98 -17.23 7.99
CA LYS A 229 -3.71 -16.56 9.05
C LYS A 229 -4.12 -15.14 8.65
N ARG A 230 -5.26 -14.68 9.15
CA ARG A 230 -5.76 -13.32 8.97
C ARG A 230 -6.31 -12.78 10.29
N SER A 231 -5.62 -11.82 10.88
CA SER A 231 -6.09 -11.04 12.03
C SER A 231 -7.06 -9.97 11.55
N ILE A 232 -8.26 -9.95 12.12
CA ILE A 232 -9.37 -9.05 11.73
C ILE A 232 -9.92 -8.31 12.95
N PRO A 233 -10.62 -7.17 12.76
CA PRO A 233 -11.31 -6.49 13.85
C PRO A 233 -12.36 -7.39 14.53
N GLU A 234 -12.42 -7.36 15.86
CA GLU A 234 -13.35 -8.17 16.66
C GLU A 234 -14.83 -8.02 16.26
N SER A 235 -15.19 -6.88 15.65
CA SER A 235 -16.56 -6.60 15.19
C SER A 235 -16.85 -7.12 13.77
N VAL A 236 -15.84 -7.58 13.03
CA VAL A 236 -15.99 -8.07 11.65
C VAL A 236 -16.20 -9.57 11.65
N LYS A 237 -17.19 -10.01 10.87
CA LYS A 237 -17.47 -11.44 10.65
C LYS A 237 -17.31 -11.76 9.18
N LEU A 238 -16.18 -12.35 8.83
CA LEU A 238 -15.95 -12.87 7.48
C LEU A 238 -16.61 -14.26 7.35
N PRO A 239 -17.06 -14.64 6.14
CA PRO A 239 -17.50 -16.00 5.87
C PRO A 239 -16.42 -17.02 6.18
N ALA A 240 -16.80 -18.24 6.48
CA ALA A 240 -15.86 -19.32 6.78
C ALA A 240 -14.88 -19.57 5.61
N SER A 241 -13.63 -19.78 5.97
CA SER A 241 -12.50 -19.98 5.08
C SER A 241 -11.60 -21.07 5.66
N ASP A 242 -10.68 -21.60 4.85
CA ASP A 242 -9.56 -22.42 5.28
C ASP A 242 -8.36 -21.58 5.78
N ILE A 243 -8.39 -20.26 5.57
CA ILE A 243 -7.50 -19.31 6.26
C ILE A 243 -7.95 -19.20 7.73
N GLN A 244 -7.02 -19.36 8.65
CA GLN A 244 -7.33 -19.15 10.08
C GLN A 244 -7.68 -17.68 10.33
N LEU A 245 -8.95 -17.42 10.65
CA LEU A 245 -9.41 -16.08 11.04
C LEU A 245 -9.20 -15.89 12.56
N VAL A 246 -8.59 -14.77 12.94
CA VAL A 246 -8.35 -14.38 14.34
C VAL A 246 -8.97 -13.00 14.56
N GLU A 247 -10.03 -12.96 15.37
CA GLU A 247 -10.74 -11.74 15.75
C GLU A 247 -10.03 -11.06 16.93
N ASN A 248 -8.91 -10.40 16.68
CA ASN A 248 -8.06 -9.83 17.71
C ASN A 248 -7.62 -8.38 17.47
N LEU A 249 -7.97 -7.79 16.33
CA LEU A 249 -7.73 -6.37 16.14
C LEU A 249 -8.82 -5.54 16.82
N PRO A 250 -8.53 -4.34 17.33
CA PRO A 250 -9.53 -3.48 17.96
C PRO A 250 -10.76 -3.27 17.07
N ALA A 251 -11.94 -3.40 17.65
CA ALA A 251 -13.21 -3.38 16.91
C ALA A 251 -13.43 -2.10 16.08
N HIS A 252 -12.88 -0.97 16.53
CA HIS A 252 -13.03 0.32 15.85
C HIS A 252 -12.37 0.40 14.46
N TYR A 253 -11.44 -0.51 14.11
CA TYR A 253 -10.90 -0.58 12.74
C TYR A 253 -11.97 -0.92 11.69
N ALA A 254 -13.10 -1.51 12.10
CA ALA A 254 -14.24 -1.69 11.21
C ALA A 254 -14.87 -0.37 10.75
N ASN A 255 -14.65 0.74 11.48
CA ASN A 255 -15.17 2.07 11.13
C ASN A 255 -14.31 2.81 10.11
N ARG A 256 -13.49 2.10 9.36
CA ARG A 256 -12.73 2.67 8.26
C ARG A 256 -13.62 3.35 7.24
N ARG A 257 -13.18 4.40 6.62
CA ARG A 257 -13.82 4.95 5.42
C ARG A 257 -13.76 3.91 4.28
N PRO A 258 -14.76 3.84 3.39
CA PRO A 258 -14.74 2.93 2.25
C PRO A 258 -13.44 3.09 1.42
N ASN A 259 -12.71 1.99 1.21
CA ASN A 259 -11.43 1.98 0.52
C ASN A 259 -10.36 2.88 1.20
N ARG A 260 -10.29 2.81 2.54
CA ARG A 260 -9.35 3.55 3.39
C ARG A 260 -8.99 2.73 4.63
N GLY A 261 -8.62 1.46 4.43
CA GLY A 261 -8.18 0.56 5.49
C GLY A 261 -6.71 0.72 5.87
N PHE A 262 -6.03 -0.37 6.16
CA PHE A 262 -4.58 -0.35 6.32
C PHE A 262 -3.91 -0.17 4.95
N GLU A 263 -3.01 0.80 4.88
CA GLU A 263 -2.32 1.18 3.64
C GLU A 263 -0.85 0.75 3.64
N SER A 264 -0.24 0.60 4.82
CA SER A 264 1.18 0.27 4.87
C SER A 264 1.54 -0.54 6.11
N LEU A 265 2.56 -1.38 5.95
CA LEU A 265 3.25 -2.06 7.03
C LEU A 265 4.70 -1.62 7.13
N ALA A 266 5.23 -1.65 8.35
CA ALA A 266 6.66 -1.62 8.60
C ALA A 266 7.01 -2.65 9.67
N ILE A 267 8.16 -3.32 9.54
CA ILE A 267 8.65 -4.27 10.53
C ILE A 267 9.88 -3.72 11.25
N SER A 268 9.97 -3.93 12.56
CA SER A 268 11.14 -3.54 13.33
C SER A 268 12.40 -4.30 12.88
N PRO A 269 13.61 -3.75 13.06
CA PRO A 269 14.85 -4.41 12.61
C PRO A 269 15.12 -5.78 13.25
N ASP A 270 14.55 -6.05 14.42
CA ASP A 270 14.60 -7.33 15.12
C ASP A 270 13.46 -8.28 14.76
N GLU A 271 12.54 -7.81 13.88
CA GLU A 271 11.35 -8.53 13.42
C GLU A 271 10.34 -8.89 14.52
N SER A 272 10.43 -8.26 15.69
CA SER A 272 9.50 -8.51 16.80
C SER A 272 8.18 -7.75 16.66
N THR A 273 8.19 -6.66 15.92
CA THR A 273 7.08 -5.69 15.87
C THR A 273 6.71 -5.33 14.43
N ILE A 274 5.43 -5.44 14.12
CA ILE A 274 4.84 -4.87 12.91
C ILE A 274 4.08 -3.61 13.29
N TRP A 275 4.30 -2.56 12.52
CA TRP A 275 3.53 -1.33 12.54
C TRP A 275 2.57 -1.35 11.36
N ALA A 276 1.28 -1.15 11.61
CA ALA A 276 0.25 -1.08 10.56
C ALA A 276 -0.43 0.29 10.61
N LEU A 277 -0.43 0.99 9.48
CA LEU A 277 -0.89 2.36 9.37
C LEU A 277 -2.16 2.41 8.53
N MET A 278 -3.21 3.06 9.08
CA MET A 278 -4.42 3.36 8.32
C MET A 278 -4.13 4.41 7.25
N GLN A 279 -4.83 4.36 6.14
CA GLN A 279 -4.68 5.35 5.06
C GLN A 279 -5.19 6.74 5.45
N SER A 280 -6.24 6.81 6.27
CA SER A 280 -6.91 8.05 6.67
C SER A 280 -7.62 7.90 8.02
N PRO A 281 -8.11 9.02 8.61
CA PRO A 281 -9.00 8.96 9.76
C PRO A 281 -10.22 8.06 9.53
N PHE A 282 -10.81 7.56 10.61
CA PHE A 282 -12.03 6.75 10.54
C PHE A 282 -13.22 7.51 9.92
N ASP A 283 -14.26 6.76 9.55
CA ASP A 283 -15.51 7.31 9.01
C ASP A 283 -16.37 7.92 10.13
N ASN A 284 -15.83 8.94 10.79
CA ASN A 284 -16.57 9.77 11.72
C ASN A 284 -16.16 11.23 11.56
N LYS A 285 -17.14 12.13 11.69
CA LYS A 285 -16.93 13.57 11.46
C LYS A 285 -15.88 14.21 12.37
N ALA A 286 -15.67 13.69 13.56
CA ALA A 286 -14.67 14.19 14.49
C ALA A 286 -13.25 13.78 14.07
N ALA A 287 -13.05 12.49 13.76
CA ALA A 287 -11.76 11.97 13.29
C ALA A 287 -11.35 12.61 11.96
N GLU A 288 -12.26 12.72 11.00
CA GLU A 288 -11.99 13.37 9.71
C GLU A 288 -11.49 14.81 9.88
N ARG A 289 -12.12 15.57 10.76
CA ARG A 289 -11.71 16.97 11.03
C ARG A 289 -10.43 17.07 11.84
N SER A 290 -10.14 16.10 12.68
CA SER A 290 -8.94 16.12 13.53
C SER A 290 -7.67 15.70 12.79
N GLY A 291 -7.78 14.99 11.66
CA GLY A 291 -6.67 14.38 10.95
C GLY A 291 -5.96 13.26 11.73
N ASN A 292 -6.60 12.72 12.77
CA ASN A 292 -6.04 11.67 13.59
C ASN A 292 -6.16 10.31 12.89
N VAL A 293 -5.03 9.68 12.58
CA VAL A 293 -4.95 8.39 11.93
C VAL A 293 -4.37 7.36 12.89
N ARG A 294 -4.90 6.16 12.89
CA ARG A 294 -4.44 5.10 13.78
C ARG A 294 -3.21 4.40 13.22
N LEU A 295 -2.22 4.25 14.10
CA LEU A 295 -1.02 3.45 13.91
C LEU A 295 -1.06 2.30 14.91
N LEU A 296 -1.26 1.09 14.42
CA LEU A 296 -1.28 -0.13 15.23
C LEU A 296 0.13 -0.67 15.39
N CYS A 297 0.46 -1.10 16.61
CA CYS A 297 1.66 -1.85 16.94
C CYS A 297 1.24 -3.31 17.22
N PHE A 298 1.77 -4.25 16.45
CA PHE A 298 1.41 -5.66 16.46
C PHE A 298 2.63 -6.51 16.79
N ASP A 299 2.49 -7.40 17.77
CA ASP A 299 3.50 -8.36 18.17
C ASP A 299 3.55 -9.53 17.19
N VAL A 300 4.72 -9.81 16.64
CA VAL A 300 4.89 -10.86 15.62
C VAL A 300 4.84 -12.25 16.24
N GLU A 301 5.40 -12.45 17.43
CA GLU A 301 5.45 -13.75 18.11
C GLU A 301 4.08 -14.13 18.70
N GLU A 302 3.46 -13.19 19.41
CA GLU A 302 2.15 -13.38 20.05
C GLU A 302 0.98 -13.20 19.06
N GLU A 303 1.26 -12.66 17.87
CA GLU A 303 0.32 -12.39 16.79
C GLU A 303 -0.91 -11.61 17.24
N LYS A 304 -0.68 -10.54 18.03
CA LYS A 304 -1.73 -9.69 18.57
C LYS A 304 -1.31 -8.22 18.70
N PRO A 305 -2.26 -7.28 18.78
CA PRO A 305 -1.98 -5.90 19.12
C PRO A 305 -1.29 -5.77 20.47
N MET A 306 -0.21 -4.98 20.54
CA MET A 306 0.49 -4.63 21.78
C MET A 306 0.49 -3.13 22.06
N GLY A 307 0.09 -2.32 21.07
CA GLY A 307 -0.02 -0.88 21.22
C GLY A 307 -0.82 -0.25 20.08
N GLU A 308 -1.31 0.93 20.30
CA GLU A 308 -1.97 1.77 19.32
C GLU A 308 -1.59 3.22 19.57
N TYR A 309 -1.33 3.95 18.52
CA TYR A 309 -0.86 5.33 18.58
C TYR A 309 -1.63 6.20 17.60
N ILE A 310 -1.58 7.52 17.79
CA ILE A 310 -2.19 8.48 16.89
C ILE A 310 -1.10 9.14 16.06
N TYR A 311 -1.18 8.91 14.75
CA TYR A 311 -0.47 9.69 13.77
C TYR A 311 -1.35 10.87 13.34
N ARG A 312 -0.79 12.06 13.31
CA ARG A 312 -1.53 13.25 12.92
C ARG A 312 -1.12 13.69 11.52
N LEU A 313 -2.08 13.66 10.60
CA LEU A 313 -1.89 14.14 9.23
C LEU A 313 -1.57 15.63 9.19
N GLY A 314 -0.72 16.05 8.27
CA GLY A 314 -0.35 17.41 8.00
C GLY A 314 0.95 17.84 8.68
N ASP A 315 1.41 19.03 8.33
CA ASP A 315 2.64 19.61 8.89
C ASP A 315 2.35 20.24 10.28
N PRO A 316 2.92 19.69 11.37
CA PRO A 316 2.72 20.27 12.71
C PRO A 316 3.27 21.68 12.85
N ALA A 317 4.14 22.12 11.95
CA ALA A 317 4.66 23.49 11.91
C ALA A 317 3.77 24.46 11.12
N ALA A 318 2.76 23.97 10.38
CA ALA A 318 1.82 24.81 9.67
C ALA A 318 0.91 25.57 10.64
N ALA A 319 0.62 26.84 10.34
CA ALA A 319 -0.25 27.68 11.18
C ALA A 319 -1.64 27.07 11.41
N ASP A 320 -2.13 26.29 10.47
CA ASP A 320 -3.42 25.61 10.52
C ASP A 320 -3.50 24.53 11.61
N PHE A 321 -2.37 23.99 12.02
CA PHE A 321 -2.27 23.01 13.09
C PHE A 321 -2.60 23.58 14.47
N VAL A 322 -2.28 24.86 14.67
CA VAL A 322 -2.50 25.56 15.96
C VAL A 322 -3.97 25.96 16.10
N THR A 323 -4.67 26.17 15.00
CA THR A 323 -6.06 26.62 14.97
C THR A 323 -7.09 25.49 14.84
N GLY A 324 -6.64 24.22 14.80
CA GLY A 324 -7.54 23.09 14.52
C GLY A 324 -8.06 23.11 13.08
N GLY A 325 -7.23 23.59 12.17
CA GLY A 325 -7.53 23.65 10.74
C GLY A 325 -7.92 22.28 10.20
N VAL A 326 -8.84 22.27 9.25
CA VAL A 326 -9.31 21.07 8.56
C VAL A 326 -8.15 20.52 7.77
N VAL A 327 -7.75 19.29 8.07
CA VAL A 327 -6.85 18.53 7.18
C VAL A 327 -7.57 18.42 5.83
N PRO A 328 -6.91 18.70 4.70
CA PRO A 328 -7.54 18.51 3.41
C PRO A 328 -8.18 17.12 3.33
N ASP A 329 -9.44 17.03 2.88
CA ASP A 329 -10.18 15.77 2.74
C ASP A 329 -9.45 14.73 1.88
N ASP A 330 -8.45 15.16 1.12
CA ASP A 330 -7.62 14.42 0.19
C ASP A 330 -6.29 13.92 0.76
N GLY A 331 -5.93 14.28 2.00
CA GLY A 331 -4.70 13.82 2.65
C GLY A 331 -4.71 12.30 2.90
N LYS A 332 -3.63 11.61 2.47
CA LYS A 332 -3.47 10.16 2.57
C LYS A 332 -2.10 9.79 3.12
N LEU A 333 -2.07 8.72 3.90
CA LEU A 333 -0.84 8.01 4.24
C LEU A 333 -0.66 6.89 3.22
N CYS A 334 0.49 6.85 2.55
CA CYS A 334 0.68 5.96 1.39
C CYS A 334 1.75 4.89 1.60
N ALA A 335 2.73 5.16 2.47
CA ALA A 335 3.80 4.20 2.73
C ALA A 335 4.46 4.47 4.08
N MET A 336 5.06 3.44 4.65
CA MET A 336 5.79 3.53 5.90
C MET A 336 6.95 2.54 5.91
N VAL A 337 8.06 2.91 6.57
CA VAL A 337 9.17 2.00 6.80
C VAL A 337 9.78 2.24 8.16
N SER A 338 10.22 1.16 8.79
CA SER A 338 10.98 1.24 10.05
C SER A 338 12.44 1.54 9.79
N ILE A 339 12.97 2.55 10.48
CA ILE A 339 14.39 2.92 10.50
C ILE A 339 15.04 2.68 11.86
N GLY A 340 14.32 2.04 12.77
CA GLY A 340 14.75 1.68 14.12
C GLY A 340 13.58 1.11 14.91
N PRO A 341 13.79 0.61 16.14
CA PRO A 341 12.76 -0.11 16.91
C PRO A 341 11.45 0.66 17.06
N LYS A 342 11.51 1.99 17.22
CA LYS A 342 10.36 2.88 17.35
C LYS A 342 10.50 4.15 16.51
N LYS A 343 11.18 4.01 15.36
CA LYS A 343 11.42 5.12 14.43
C LYS A 343 10.93 4.73 13.06
N LEU A 344 10.05 5.54 12.53
CA LEU A 344 9.40 5.31 11.24
C LEU A 344 9.66 6.49 10.31
N LEU A 345 9.70 6.21 9.01
CA LEU A 345 9.47 7.21 7.99
C LEU A 345 8.10 6.94 7.37
N VAL A 346 7.31 7.97 7.24
CA VAL A 346 5.93 7.90 6.75
C VAL A 346 5.79 8.84 5.55
N LEU A 347 5.21 8.34 4.47
CA LEU A 347 4.88 9.11 3.28
C LEU A 347 3.42 9.58 3.36
N GLU A 348 3.24 10.88 3.36
CA GLU A 348 1.96 11.55 3.14
C GLU A 348 1.85 12.01 1.69
N GLN A 349 0.67 11.88 1.12
CA GLN A 349 0.36 12.36 -0.22
C GLN A 349 -1.03 12.99 -0.25
N SER A 350 -1.19 14.03 -1.07
CA SER A 350 -2.49 14.63 -1.40
C SER A 350 -2.89 14.32 -2.83
N ASP A 351 -4.18 14.46 -3.13
CA ASP A 351 -4.70 14.19 -4.48
C ASP A 351 -4.18 15.19 -5.54
N ASN A 352 -3.64 16.34 -5.13
CA ASN A 352 -2.98 17.29 -6.02
C ASN A 352 -1.53 16.88 -6.41
N GLY A 353 -1.04 15.75 -5.87
CA GLY A 353 0.27 15.20 -6.17
C GLY A 353 1.40 15.66 -5.23
N ASP A 354 1.12 16.49 -4.24
CA ASP A 354 2.11 16.84 -3.21
C ASP A 354 2.41 15.61 -2.36
N ALA A 355 3.69 15.33 -2.13
CA ALA A 355 4.16 14.23 -1.30
C ALA A 355 5.19 14.74 -0.28
N LYS A 356 5.08 14.26 0.96
CA LYS A 356 5.98 14.60 2.06
C LYS A 356 6.38 13.34 2.82
N ILE A 357 7.62 13.30 3.27
CA ILE A 357 8.11 12.21 4.11
C ILE A 357 8.41 12.78 5.50
N TYR A 358 7.77 12.19 6.49
CA TYR A 358 7.96 12.55 7.89
C TYR A 358 8.72 11.46 8.63
N ARG A 359 9.62 11.89 9.51
CA ARG A 359 10.23 11.01 10.52
C ARG A 359 9.39 11.05 11.78
N CYS A 360 8.94 9.87 12.22
CA CYS A 360 8.14 9.70 13.41
C CYS A 360 8.95 8.95 14.48
N GLU A 361 8.95 9.45 15.69
CA GLU A 361 9.53 8.81 16.86
C GLU A 361 8.40 8.48 17.85
N ILE A 362 8.31 7.22 18.28
CA ILE A 362 7.17 6.70 19.05
C ILE A 362 7.54 6.50 20.54
N ASP A 363 8.81 6.75 20.90
CA ASP A 363 9.31 6.45 22.26
C ASP A 363 8.51 7.14 23.37
N GLU A 364 8.07 8.37 23.14
CA GLU A 364 7.30 9.17 24.12
C GLU A 364 5.81 9.25 23.78
N ALA A 365 5.36 8.56 22.73
CA ALA A 365 3.97 8.61 22.32
C ALA A 365 3.08 7.82 23.30
N THR A 366 1.91 8.35 23.59
CA THR A 366 0.94 7.67 24.45
C THR A 366 0.35 6.47 23.73
N ASN A 367 0.43 5.30 24.36
CA ASN A 367 -0.28 4.11 23.90
C ASN A 367 -1.77 4.24 24.25
N VAL A 368 -2.61 4.24 23.24
CA VAL A 368 -4.07 4.39 23.36
C VAL A 368 -4.82 3.07 23.12
N LEU A 369 -4.11 1.94 23.06
CA LEU A 369 -4.74 0.64 22.88
C LEU A 369 -5.73 0.35 24.01
N GLY A 370 -6.97 0.01 23.63
CA GLY A 370 -8.06 -0.22 24.59
C GLY A 370 -8.73 1.05 25.12
N ASP A 371 -8.25 2.24 24.76
CA ASP A 371 -8.95 3.48 25.09
C ASP A 371 -10.18 3.62 24.18
N LYS A 372 -11.37 3.66 24.80
CA LYS A 372 -12.67 3.74 24.09
C LYS A 372 -13.06 5.16 23.70
N LYS A 373 -12.24 6.14 24.03
CA LYS A 373 -12.51 7.51 23.61
C LYS A 373 -12.25 7.65 22.13
N ASP A 374 -13.22 8.17 21.40
CA ASP A 374 -13.04 8.69 20.05
C ASP A 374 -12.06 9.87 20.10
N ILE A 375 -10.78 9.58 19.86
CA ILE A 375 -9.71 10.56 19.84
C ILE A 375 -9.54 11.04 18.40
#